data_a855c52af6979c8d5e9dea6e5e93d47e
#
_entry.id   a855c52af6979c8d5e9dea6e5e93d47e
#
_cell.length_a   1.000
_cell.length_b   1.000
_cell.length_c   1.000
_cell.angle_alpha   90.00
_cell.angle_beta   90.00
_cell.angle_gamma   90.00
#
_symmetry.space_group_name_H-M   'P 1'
#
loop_
_entity.id
_entity.type
_entity.pdbx_description
1 polymer ?
#
loop_
_entity_poly.entity_id
_entity_poly.type
_entity_poly.pdbx_seq_one_letter_code
_entity_poly.pdbx_strand_id
1 'polypeptide(L)'
;MIASDIMTTPVYVVGPSENIAHARNLMLKHKISRLPVVQETGLMGIITKKDIGYRLRHTEPVWRRRPIDLVPVELLMTPDPFSVKPDEVVKTIAGLMVTHDISGLPVIEDLKIVGIVTKSDIFRSAYLGSLTLEVSDLMEDAITVSRYHSLDHIVNLMIERDDKLVVVNNDGTLAGIITESNLAFYKCTDKKSGDMPEKDIIRLRKEESAGRKYYRDVMSVSVVAEDVMTGPVVTISPEDRICEAVLLMREKHVSSLVIVEGDEIKGILKRDDIIKEVAK
;
A
#
# COMPACT_ATOMS: atom_id res chain seq x y z
N MET A 1 -27.60 -3.78 -6.04
CA MET A 1 -26.63 -2.77 -5.56
C MET A 1 -25.70 -2.45 -6.73
N ILE A 2 -25.56 -1.18 -7.05
CA ILE A 2 -24.78 -0.66 -8.16
C ILE A 2 -23.66 0.26 -7.67
N ALA A 3 -22.77 0.71 -8.56
CA ALA A 3 -21.61 1.53 -8.20
C ALA A 3 -22.01 2.81 -7.44
N SER A 4 -23.03 3.51 -7.89
CA SER A 4 -23.53 4.75 -7.25
C SER A 4 -24.01 4.55 -5.80
N ASP A 5 -24.42 3.34 -5.43
CA ASP A 5 -24.88 3.04 -4.06
C ASP A 5 -23.73 2.97 -3.06
N ILE A 6 -22.50 2.67 -3.54
CA ILE A 6 -21.35 2.39 -2.67
C ILE A 6 -20.12 3.27 -2.94
N MET A 7 -20.10 4.01 -4.06
CA MET A 7 -18.95 4.83 -4.42
C MET A 7 -18.69 5.94 -3.40
N THR A 8 -17.44 6.27 -3.23
CA THR A 8 -17.01 7.42 -2.42
C THR A 8 -17.03 8.69 -3.29
N THR A 9 -17.68 9.73 -2.77
CA THR A 9 -17.72 11.10 -3.34
C THR A 9 -17.51 12.12 -2.22
N PRO A 10 -16.91 13.29 -2.47
CA PRO A 10 -16.20 13.70 -3.69
C PRO A 10 -14.89 12.94 -3.89
N VAL A 11 -14.44 12.84 -5.15
CA VAL A 11 -13.18 12.19 -5.50
C VAL A 11 -12.04 13.19 -5.45
N TYR A 12 -10.99 12.88 -4.71
CA TYR A 12 -9.73 13.63 -4.76
C TYR A 12 -8.93 13.17 -5.96
N VAL A 13 -8.44 14.11 -6.73
CA VAL A 13 -7.69 13.89 -7.98
C VAL A 13 -6.36 14.62 -7.94
N VAL A 14 -5.46 14.28 -8.85
CA VAL A 14 -4.14 14.91 -9.01
C VAL A 14 -3.84 15.09 -10.50
N GLY A 15 -3.11 16.14 -10.86
CA GLY A 15 -2.64 16.35 -12.22
C GLY A 15 -1.39 15.53 -12.56
N PRO A 16 -1.15 15.21 -13.84
CA PRO A 16 -0.01 14.38 -14.25
C PRO A 16 1.35 15.03 -13.96
N SER A 17 1.45 16.35 -14.08
CA SER A 17 2.68 17.10 -13.85
C SER A 17 2.92 17.44 -12.37
N GLU A 18 1.96 17.19 -11.48
CA GLU A 18 2.14 17.38 -10.05
C GLU A 18 3.14 16.37 -9.49
N ASN A 19 3.79 16.73 -8.38
CA ASN A 19 4.82 15.85 -7.81
C ASN A 19 4.23 14.83 -6.82
N ILE A 20 4.98 13.77 -6.58
CA ILE A 20 4.61 12.69 -5.66
C ILE A 20 4.40 13.19 -4.23
N ALA A 21 5.13 14.23 -3.80
CA ALA A 21 4.92 14.82 -2.47
C ALA A 21 3.48 15.32 -2.30
N HIS A 22 2.93 15.97 -3.34
CA HIS A 22 1.54 16.44 -3.31
C HIS A 22 0.56 15.26 -3.25
N ALA A 23 0.74 14.25 -4.13
CA ALA A 23 -0.09 13.05 -4.12
C ALA A 23 -0.06 12.33 -2.75
N ARG A 24 1.12 12.16 -2.15
CA ARG A 24 1.29 11.58 -0.81
C ARG A 24 0.57 12.38 0.26
N ASN A 25 0.73 13.70 0.24
CA ASN A 25 0.08 14.59 1.21
C ASN A 25 -1.45 14.49 1.12
N LEU A 26 -2.02 14.41 -0.09
CA LEU A 26 -3.45 14.17 -0.29
C LEU A 26 -3.86 12.82 0.28
N MET A 27 -3.11 11.75 -0.03
CA MET A 27 -3.39 10.40 0.49
C MET A 27 -3.34 10.34 2.01
N LEU A 28 -2.38 11.02 2.65
CA LEU A 28 -2.26 11.10 4.11
C LEU A 28 -3.40 11.90 4.72
N LYS A 29 -3.63 13.11 4.21
CA LYS A 29 -4.63 14.05 4.73
C LYS A 29 -6.05 13.44 4.70
N HIS A 30 -6.38 12.76 3.61
CA HIS A 30 -7.72 12.22 3.37
C HIS A 30 -7.83 10.72 3.70
N LYS A 31 -6.76 10.09 4.22
CA LYS A 31 -6.69 8.66 4.58
C LYS A 31 -7.08 7.74 3.42
N ILE A 32 -6.71 8.11 2.20
CA ILE A 32 -6.99 7.36 0.96
C ILE A 32 -5.72 6.67 0.44
N SER A 33 -5.90 5.64 -0.40
CA SER A 33 -4.79 4.81 -0.90
C SER A 33 -4.50 5.02 -2.37
N ARG A 34 -5.31 5.82 -3.06
CA ARG A 34 -5.18 6.08 -4.49
C ARG A 34 -5.81 7.40 -4.88
N LEU A 35 -5.34 7.93 -6.00
CA LEU A 35 -5.81 9.16 -6.62
C LEU A 35 -5.94 8.93 -8.12
N PRO A 36 -7.11 9.16 -8.73
CA PRO A 36 -7.21 9.32 -10.17
C PRO A 36 -6.35 10.50 -10.64
N VAL A 37 -5.67 10.30 -11.76
CA VAL A 37 -4.88 11.34 -12.41
C VAL A 37 -5.68 11.89 -13.57
N VAL A 38 -5.97 13.19 -13.53
CA VAL A 38 -6.85 13.84 -14.49
C VAL A 38 -6.17 15.01 -15.17
N GLN A 39 -6.57 15.25 -16.41
CA GLN A 39 -6.26 16.43 -17.18
C GLN A 39 -7.55 16.97 -17.81
N GLU A 40 -7.49 18.07 -18.54
CA GLU A 40 -8.66 18.70 -19.19
C GLU A 40 -9.46 17.70 -20.06
N THR A 41 -8.80 16.72 -20.63
CA THR A 41 -9.38 15.67 -21.47
C THR A 41 -10.05 14.53 -20.70
N GLY A 42 -9.96 14.52 -19.36
CA GLY A 42 -10.54 13.49 -18.51
C GLY A 42 -9.54 12.64 -17.73
N LEU A 43 -9.90 11.40 -17.43
CA LEU A 43 -9.08 10.43 -16.69
C LEU A 43 -7.90 9.96 -17.56
N MET A 44 -6.67 10.20 -17.08
CA MET A 44 -5.44 9.76 -17.74
C MET A 44 -4.81 8.53 -17.07
N GLY A 45 -4.95 8.42 -15.76
CA GLY A 45 -4.26 7.38 -15.00
C GLY A 45 -4.81 7.26 -13.59
N ILE A 46 -4.18 6.37 -12.84
CA ILE A 46 -4.39 6.22 -11.39
C ILE A 46 -3.04 6.04 -10.72
N ILE A 47 -2.84 6.69 -9.57
CA ILE A 47 -1.66 6.49 -8.74
C ILE A 47 -2.05 5.96 -7.37
N THR A 48 -1.31 4.98 -6.87
CA THR A 48 -1.58 4.30 -5.61
C THR A 48 -0.39 4.37 -4.64
N LYS A 49 -0.64 4.01 -3.38
CA LYS A 49 0.44 3.83 -2.39
C LYS A 49 1.46 2.78 -2.82
N LYS A 50 1.01 1.72 -3.54
CA LYS A 50 1.84 0.64 -4.07
C LYS A 50 2.85 1.20 -5.09
N ASP A 51 2.40 2.01 -6.03
CA ASP A 51 3.25 2.65 -7.04
C ASP A 51 4.33 3.52 -6.40
N ILE A 52 3.95 4.32 -5.40
CA ILE A 52 4.88 5.17 -4.66
C ILE A 52 5.86 4.32 -3.84
N GLY A 53 5.36 3.30 -3.13
CA GLY A 53 6.17 2.42 -2.28
C GLY A 53 7.21 1.64 -3.09
N TYR A 54 6.82 1.09 -4.23
CA TYR A 54 7.71 0.28 -5.06
C TYR A 54 8.78 1.12 -5.77
N ARG A 55 8.54 2.43 -5.97
CA ARG A 55 9.58 3.34 -6.48
C ARG A 55 10.74 3.55 -5.50
N LEU A 56 10.60 3.17 -4.23
CA LEU A 56 11.72 3.18 -3.28
C LEU A 56 12.80 2.16 -3.64
N ARG A 57 12.50 1.19 -4.51
CA ARG A 57 13.49 0.25 -5.04
C ARG A 57 14.65 0.99 -5.70
N HIS A 58 15.84 0.71 -5.23
CA HIS A 58 17.05 1.37 -5.70
C HIS A 58 17.63 0.69 -6.94
N THR A 59 17.14 1.04 -8.12
CA THR A 59 17.67 0.57 -9.40
C THR A 59 18.82 1.43 -9.96
N GLU A 60 18.97 2.65 -9.46
CA GLU A 60 19.96 3.61 -9.94
C GLU A 60 20.98 3.99 -8.84
N PRO A 61 22.22 4.33 -9.22
CA PRO A 61 23.22 4.84 -8.29
C PRO A 61 22.72 6.07 -7.53
N VAL A 62 23.06 6.20 -6.24
CA VAL A 62 22.60 7.27 -5.32
C VAL A 62 22.75 8.67 -5.90
N TRP A 63 23.82 8.92 -6.67
CA TRP A 63 24.10 10.23 -7.26
C TRP A 63 23.21 10.60 -8.46
N ARG A 64 22.50 9.64 -9.05
CA ARG A 64 21.52 9.87 -10.14
C ARG A 64 20.08 9.98 -9.63
N ARG A 65 19.81 9.56 -8.41
CA ARG A 65 18.44 9.49 -7.88
C ARG A 65 17.86 10.88 -7.68
N ARG A 66 16.71 11.12 -8.29
CA ARG A 66 15.87 12.25 -7.89
C ARG A 66 15.15 11.87 -6.58
N PRO A 67 15.04 12.80 -5.62
CA PRO A 67 14.14 12.58 -4.49
C PRO A 67 12.77 12.20 -5.03
N ILE A 68 12.19 11.11 -4.52
CA ILE A 68 10.88 10.61 -4.98
C ILE A 68 9.82 11.71 -4.94
N ASP A 69 9.90 12.60 -3.97
CA ASP A 69 8.97 13.69 -3.77
C ASP A 69 8.96 14.72 -4.91
N LEU A 70 10.03 14.78 -5.70
CA LEU A 70 10.15 15.68 -6.87
C LEU A 70 9.82 14.97 -8.20
N VAL A 71 9.45 13.71 -8.16
CA VAL A 71 9.08 12.95 -9.36
C VAL A 71 7.65 13.33 -9.75
N PRO A 72 7.37 13.66 -11.04
CA PRO A 72 6.01 13.86 -11.52
C PRO A 72 5.16 12.61 -11.41
N VAL A 73 3.88 12.79 -11.12
CA VAL A 73 2.89 11.69 -10.95
C VAL A 73 2.82 10.82 -12.22
N GLU A 74 2.86 11.42 -13.40
CA GLU A 74 2.80 10.72 -14.70
C GLU A 74 3.87 9.64 -14.89
N LEU A 75 5.02 9.76 -14.22
CA LEU A 75 6.10 8.77 -14.29
C LEU A 75 5.87 7.54 -13.42
N LEU A 76 4.89 7.58 -12.53
CA LEU A 76 4.59 6.50 -11.58
C LEU A 76 3.16 6.00 -11.66
N MET A 77 2.25 6.76 -12.27
CA MET A 77 0.85 6.36 -12.42
C MET A 77 0.72 5.13 -13.34
N THR A 78 -0.32 4.36 -13.13
CA THR A 78 -0.79 3.39 -14.12
C THR A 78 -1.65 4.15 -15.13
N PRO A 79 -1.26 4.20 -16.42
CA PRO A 79 -2.06 4.88 -17.46
C PRO A 79 -3.30 4.04 -17.80
N ASP A 80 -4.30 4.69 -18.40
CA ASP A 80 -5.53 4.08 -18.93
C ASP A 80 -6.18 3.08 -17.95
N PRO A 81 -6.54 3.52 -16.72
CA PRO A 81 -7.05 2.61 -15.71
C PRO A 81 -8.45 2.13 -16.08
N PHE A 82 -8.78 0.91 -15.66
CA PHE A 82 -10.15 0.43 -15.71
C PHE A 82 -11.07 1.39 -14.97
N SER A 83 -12.23 1.64 -15.55
CA SER A 83 -13.29 2.46 -14.98
C SER A 83 -14.64 1.81 -15.17
N VAL A 84 -15.64 2.23 -14.40
CA VAL A 84 -17.00 1.71 -14.46
C VAL A 84 -18.00 2.85 -14.54
N LYS A 85 -19.25 2.53 -14.95
CA LYS A 85 -20.35 3.48 -14.93
C LYS A 85 -21.07 3.48 -13.58
N PRO A 86 -21.84 4.53 -13.24
CA PRO A 86 -22.59 4.59 -11.97
C PRO A 86 -23.62 3.46 -11.78
N ASP A 87 -24.15 2.93 -12.88
CA ASP A 87 -25.14 1.86 -12.90
C ASP A 87 -24.53 0.44 -12.93
N GLU A 88 -23.18 0.33 -12.94
CA GLU A 88 -22.52 -0.99 -12.95
C GLU A 88 -22.81 -1.77 -11.67
N VAL A 89 -23.08 -3.07 -11.81
CA VAL A 89 -23.43 -3.94 -10.70
C VAL A 89 -22.20 -4.25 -9.84
N VAL A 90 -22.35 -4.18 -8.52
CA VAL A 90 -21.24 -4.42 -7.55
C VAL A 90 -20.57 -5.77 -7.75
N LYS A 91 -21.30 -6.81 -8.15
CA LYS A 91 -20.73 -8.13 -8.46
C LYS A 91 -19.77 -8.05 -9.65
N THR A 92 -20.10 -7.32 -10.73
CA THR A 92 -19.21 -7.11 -11.89
C THR A 92 -17.97 -6.34 -11.45
N ILE A 93 -18.15 -5.28 -10.63
CA ILE A 93 -17.03 -4.48 -10.08
C ILE A 93 -16.09 -5.36 -9.25
N ALA A 94 -16.63 -6.20 -8.37
CA ALA A 94 -15.85 -7.16 -7.59
C ALA A 94 -15.09 -8.15 -8.48
N GLY A 95 -15.75 -8.68 -9.51
CA GLY A 95 -15.15 -9.54 -10.51
C GLY A 95 -13.98 -8.88 -11.24
N LEU A 96 -14.15 -7.63 -11.71
CA LEU A 96 -13.07 -6.86 -12.34
C LEU A 96 -11.90 -6.65 -11.38
N MET A 97 -12.17 -6.30 -10.11
CA MET A 97 -11.13 -6.10 -9.12
C MET A 97 -10.33 -7.37 -8.82
N VAL A 98 -11.00 -8.53 -8.80
CA VAL A 98 -10.34 -9.83 -8.56
C VAL A 98 -9.55 -10.27 -9.80
N THR A 99 -10.17 -10.20 -10.99
CA THR A 99 -9.55 -10.68 -12.24
C THR A 99 -8.30 -9.90 -12.62
N HIS A 100 -8.31 -8.57 -12.40
CA HIS A 100 -7.21 -7.69 -12.80
C HIS A 100 -6.31 -7.27 -11.62
N ASP A 101 -6.50 -7.84 -10.44
CA ASP A 101 -5.78 -7.48 -9.20
C ASP A 101 -5.77 -5.96 -8.93
N ILE A 102 -6.90 -5.32 -9.13
CA ILE A 102 -7.07 -3.90 -8.86
C ILE A 102 -7.93 -3.68 -7.63
N SER A 103 -7.60 -2.67 -6.87
CA SER A 103 -8.23 -2.42 -5.57
C SER A 103 -9.10 -1.17 -5.55
N GLY A 104 -9.38 -0.58 -6.72
CA GLY A 104 -10.31 0.53 -6.87
C GLY A 104 -10.46 0.97 -8.30
N LEU A 105 -11.68 1.36 -8.64
CA LEU A 105 -12.12 1.73 -9.98
C LEU A 105 -12.73 3.14 -9.93
N PRO A 106 -12.24 4.09 -10.74
CA PRO A 106 -12.95 5.35 -10.98
C PRO A 106 -14.33 5.08 -11.58
N VAL A 107 -15.32 5.82 -11.12
CA VAL A 107 -16.69 5.81 -11.70
C VAL A 107 -16.81 7.02 -12.60
N ILE A 108 -17.14 6.78 -13.87
CA ILE A 108 -17.18 7.79 -14.92
C ILE A 108 -18.57 7.91 -15.49
N GLU A 109 -19.07 9.14 -15.59
CA GLU A 109 -20.28 9.52 -16.29
C GLU A 109 -19.97 10.74 -17.17
N ASP A 110 -20.36 10.71 -18.43
CA ASP A 110 -20.13 11.78 -19.42
C ASP A 110 -18.67 12.31 -19.43
N LEU A 111 -17.71 11.37 -19.46
CA LEU A 111 -16.25 11.63 -19.42
C LEU A 111 -15.74 12.28 -18.12
N LYS A 112 -16.60 12.46 -17.12
CA LYS A 112 -16.24 13.04 -15.82
C LYS A 112 -16.18 11.96 -14.75
N ILE A 113 -15.23 12.10 -13.82
CA ILE A 113 -15.17 11.24 -12.65
C ILE A 113 -16.25 11.72 -11.67
N VAL A 114 -17.22 10.86 -11.39
CA VAL A 114 -18.32 11.12 -10.45
C VAL A 114 -18.15 10.42 -9.11
N GLY A 115 -17.28 9.40 -9.05
CA GLY A 115 -17.02 8.64 -7.85
C GLY A 115 -15.79 7.75 -7.99
N ILE A 116 -15.47 7.03 -6.92
CA ILE A 116 -14.49 5.95 -6.91
C ILE A 116 -15.04 4.79 -6.06
N VAL A 117 -14.99 3.57 -6.58
CA VAL A 117 -15.32 2.36 -5.84
C VAL A 117 -14.04 1.61 -5.51
N THR A 118 -13.89 1.20 -4.26
CA THR A 118 -12.72 0.46 -3.78
C THR A 118 -13.11 -0.87 -3.15
N LYS A 119 -12.15 -1.79 -3.02
CA LYS A 119 -12.34 -3.04 -2.25
C LYS A 119 -12.88 -2.75 -0.83
N SER A 120 -12.53 -1.59 -0.24
CA SER A 120 -13.04 -1.17 1.06
C SER A 120 -14.54 -0.84 1.04
N ASP A 121 -15.04 -0.28 -0.05
CA ASP A 121 -16.45 0.06 -0.18
C ASP A 121 -17.28 -1.21 -0.37
N ILE A 122 -16.80 -2.15 -1.20
CA ILE A 122 -17.39 -3.48 -1.36
C ILE A 122 -17.39 -4.21 -0.01
N PHE A 123 -16.27 -4.23 0.70
CA PHE A 123 -16.15 -4.88 2.00
C PHE A 123 -17.12 -4.33 3.06
N ARG A 124 -17.39 -3.01 3.04
CA ARG A 124 -18.37 -2.40 3.93
C ARG A 124 -19.81 -2.70 3.54
N SER A 125 -20.09 -2.86 2.26
CA SER A 125 -21.41 -3.13 1.72
C SER A 125 -21.75 -4.63 1.72
N ALA A 126 -20.74 -5.52 1.69
CA ALA A 126 -20.95 -6.94 1.65
C ALA A 126 -21.69 -7.44 2.91
N TYR A 127 -22.76 -8.20 2.71
CA TYR A 127 -23.50 -8.88 3.76
C TYR A 127 -22.68 -10.10 4.22
N LEU A 128 -21.73 -9.87 5.14
CA LEU A 128 -20.80 -10.89 5.63
C LEU A 128 -21.38 -11.69 6.81
N GLY A 129 -22.54 -11.31 7.31
CA GLY A 129 -23.18 -11.97 8.47
C GLY A 129 -23.68 -13.39 8.23
N SER A 130 -23.73 -13.84 6.98
CA SER A 130 -24.14 -15.20 6.61
C SER A 130 -22.98 -16.16 6.37
N LEU A 131 -21.74 -15.70 6.42
CA LEU A 131 -20.58 -16.56 6.24
C LEU A 131 -20.35 -17.37 7.53
N THR A 132 -20.53 -18.68 7.42
CA THR A 132 -20.27 -19.64 8.50
C THR A 132 -18.83 -20.17 8.51
N LEU A 133 -17.97 -19.56 7.69
CA LEU A 133 -16.58 -19.95 7.50
C LEU A 133 -15.72 -19.52 8.68
N GLU A 134 -14.70 -20.32 8.97
CA GLU A 134 -13.61 -20.00 9.90
C GLU A 134 -12.48 -19.26 9.19
N VAL A 135 -11.61 -18.62 9.95
CA VAL A 135 -10.44 -17.91 9.43
C VAL A 135 -9.51 -18.88 8.71
N SER A 136 -9.37 -20.11 9.23
CA SER A 136 -8.60 -21.21 8.63
C SER A 136 -9.02 -21.57 7.21
N ASP A 137 -10.30 -21.35 6.84
CA ASP A 137 -10.82 -21.67 5.50
C ASP A 137 -10.34 -20.69 4.42
N LEU A 138 -10.00 -19.45 4.80
CA LEU A 138 -9.65 -18.38 3.86
C LEU A 138 -8.23 -17.83 4.05
N MET A 139 -7.51 -18.21 5.10
CA MET A 139 -6.16 -17.73 5.34
C MET A 139 -5.20 -18.25 4.26
N GLU A 140 -4.17 -17.47 3.99
CA GLU A 140 -3.04 -17.86 3.15
C GLU A 140 -1.76 -17.94 4.01
N ASP A 141 -0.74 -18.63 3.49
CA ASP A 141 0.57 -18.70 4.14
C ASP A 141 1.17 -17.30 4.26
N ALA A 142 1.68 -16.95 5.44
CA ALA A 142 2.33 -15.68 5.65
C ALA A 142 3.75 -15.67 5.05
N ILE A 143 4.06 -14.67 4.24
CA ILE A 143 5.43 -14.43 3.80
C ILE A 143 6.17 -13.72 4.93
N THR A 144 7.12 -14.41 5.54
CA THR A 144 7.87 -13.88 6.68
C THR A 144 9.22 -13.30 6.29
N VAL A 145 9.63 -12.23 6.94
CA VAL A 145 10.94 -11.61 6.79
C VAL A 145 11.54 -11.28 8.16
N SER A 146 12.86 -11.38 8.27
CA SER A 146 13.55 -10.94 9.49
C SER A 146 13.50 -9.41 9.60
N ARG A 147 13.42 -8.92 10.84
CA ARG A 147 13.48 -7.49 11.16
C ARG A 147 14.72 -6.76 10.61
N TYR A 148 15.77 -7.52 10.28
CA TYR A 148 17.03 -6.99 9.76
C TYR A 148 17.15 -7.06 8.23
N HIS A 149 16.16 -7.58 7.51
CA HIS A 149 16.20 -7.55 6.04
C HIS A 149 16.20 -6.12 5.53
N SER A 150 17.01 -5.86 4.48
CA SER A 150 17.13 -4.54 3.88
C SER A 150 15.84 -4.09 3.18
N LEU A 151 15.62 -2.78 3.10
CA LEU A 151 14.48 -2.21 2.40
C LEU A 151 14.39 -2.67 0.95
N ASP A 152 15.53 -2.77 0.24
CA ASP A 152 15.55 -3.25 -1.14
C ASP A 152 15.07 -4.70 -1.26
N HIS A 153 15.45 -5.58 -0.33
CA HIS A 153 14.94 -6.95 -0.27
C HIS A 153 13.43 -7.00 -0.03
N ILE A 154 12.96 -6.19 0.93
CA ILE A 154 11.52 -6.08 1.25
C ILE A 154 10.72 -5.63 0.02
N VAL A 155 11.16 -4.55 -0.63
CA VAL A 155 10.46 -4.00 -1.81
C VAL A 155 10.46 -5.02 -2.96
N ASN A 156 11.58 -5.71 -3.21
CA ASN A 156 11.65 -6.77 -4.23
C ASN A 156 10.67 -7.89 -3.93
N LEU A 157 10.65 -8.37 -2.70
CA LEU A 157 9.78 -9.47 -2.28
C LEU A 157 8.29 -9.10 -2.38
N MET A 158 7.93 -7.86 -1.99
CA MET A 158 6.56 -7.34 -2.15
C MET A 158 6.16 -7.20 -3.61
N ILE A 159 7.08 -6.84 -4.52
CA ILE A 159 6.81 -6.78 -5.96
C ILE A 159 6.62 -8.18 -6.54
N GLU A 160 7.50 -9.13 -6.19
CA GLU A 160 7.48 -10.49 -6.73
C GLU A 160 6.25 -11.29 -6.27
N ARG A 161 5.84 -11.11 -5.01
CA ARG A 161 4.74 -11.85 -4.39
C ARG A 161 3.43 -11.07 -4.36
N ASP A 162 3.49 -9.76 -4.63
CA ASP A 162 2.37 -8.81 -4.57
C ASP A 162 1.59 -8.89 -3.25
N ASP A 163 2.31 -8.97 -2.13
CA ASP A 163 1.73 -9.25 -0.83
C ASP A 163 2.33 -8.42 0.30
N LYS A 164 1.70 -8.52 1.46
CA LYS A 164 2.17 -7.97 2.72
C LYS A 164 3.16 -8.93 3.36
N LEU A 165 4.12 -8.36 4.08
CA LEU A 165 5.17 -9.16 4.73
C LEU A 165 4.99 -9.14 6.24
N VAL A 166 5.03 -10.31 6.85
CA VAL A 166 5.04 -10.47 8.30
C VAL A 166 6.47 -10.43 8.79
N VAL A 167 6.78 -9.53 9.70
CA VAL A 167 8.13 -9.38 10.24
C VAL A 167 8.27 -10.21 11.51
N VAL A 168 9.34 -10.98 11.57
CA VAL A 168 9.63 -11.86 12.72
C VAL A 168 10.93 -11.47 13.43
N ASN A 169 10.96 -11.73 14.71
CA ASN A 169 12.15 -11.69 15.55
C ASN A 169 13.08 -12.88 15.22
N ASN A 170 14.27 -12.88 15.83
CA ASN A 170 15.25 -13.96 15.64
C ASN A 170 14.78 -15.32 16.19
N ASP A 171 13.87 -15.31 17.15
CA ASP A 171 13.23 -16.50 17.74
C ASP A 171 12.00 -16.98 16.96
N GLY A 172 11.66 -16.30 15.84
CA GLY A 172 10.49 -16.62 15.02
C GLY A 172 9.18 -15.99 15.49
N THR A 173 9.17 -15.28 16.61
CA THR A 173 7.96 -14.62 17.11
C THR A 173 7.59 -13.41 16.27
N LEU A 174 6.31 -13.04 16.29
CA LEU A 174 5.77 -11.90 15.55
C LEU A 174 6.37 -10.57 16.04
N ALA A 175 6.97 -9.81 15.14
CA ALA A 175 7.53 -8.48 15.44
C ALA A 175 6.71 -7.35 14.83
N GLY A 176 6.21 -7.52 13.60
CA GLY A 176 5.53 -6.46 12.87
C GLY A 176 4.90 -6.92 11.57
N ILE A 177 4.34 -5.97 10.83
CA ILE A 177 3.83 -6.19 9.47
C ILE A 177 4.27 -5.04 8.57
N ILE A 178 4.61 -5.33 7.32
CA ILE A 178 4.93 -4.35 6.29
C ILE A 178 3.88 -4.42 5.18
N THR A 179 3.35 -3.24 4.83
CA THR A 179 2.35 -3.04 3.79
C THR A 179 2.78 -1.94 2.83
N GLU A 180 2.08 -1.76 1.72
CA GLU A 180 2.35 -0.66 0.77
C GLU A 180 2.30 0.72 1.45
N SER A 181 1.45 0.87 2.48
CA SER A 181 1.35 2.12 3.24
C SER A 181 2.65 2.44 3.98
N ASN A 182 3.31 1.43 4.54
CA ASN A 182 4.59 1.62 5.23
C ASN A 182 5.65 2.14 4.25
N LEU A 183 5.72 1.56 3.06
CA LEU A 183 6.68 1.98 2.04
C LEU A 183 6.34 3.37 1.47
N ALA A 184 5.07 3.60 1.10
CA ALA A 184 4.65 4.87 0.50
C ALA A 184 4.88 6.07 1.42
N PHE A 185 4.73 5.88 2.74
CA PHE A 185 4.85 6.94 3.74
C PHE A 185 6.13 6.88 4.56
N TYR A 186 7.06 6.00 4.19
CA TYR A 186 8.39 6.00 4.78
C TYR A 186 9.01 7.41 4.75
N LYS A 187 9.63 7.86 5.82
CA LYS A 187 10.13 9.23 6.05
C LYS A 187 9.07 10.32 6.25
N CYS A 188 7.78 10.07 6.03
CA CYS A 188 6.74 11.04 6.40
C CYS A 188 6.35 10.92 7.88
N THR A 189 6.61 9.78 8.51
CA THR A 189 6.27 9.50 9.91
C THR A 189 7.38 9.88 10.91
N ASP A 190 8.61 10.06 10.46
CA ASP A 190 9.80 10.26 11.32
C ASP A 190 9.95 11.66 11.94
N LYS A 191 8.95 12.52 11.90
CA LYS A 191 9.05 13.86 12.52
C LYS A 191 8.95 13.88 14.04
N LYS A 192 8.93 12.73 14.73
CA LYS A 192 8.74 12.69 16.20
C LYS A 192 9.93 12.21 17.02
N SER A 193 10.98 11.67 16.44
CA SER A 193 12.21 11.35 17.18
C SER A 193 13.37 12.19 16.65
N GLY A 194 13.81 13.14 17.47
CA GLY A 194 14.94 14.04 17.19
C GLY A 194 16.32 13.36 17.20
N ASP A 195 16.38 12.04 17.22
CA ASP A 195 17.62 11.26 17.18
C ASP A 195 17.74 10.54 15.84
N MET A 196 18.45 11.19 14.91
CA MET A 196 19.00 10.49 13.74
C MET A 196 20.13 9.57 14.24
N PRO A 197 20.06 8.25 13.94
CA PRO A 197 21.20 7.39 14.27
C PRO A 197 22.42 7.87 13.51
N GLU A 198 23.52 8.09 14.23
CA GLU A 198 24.86 8.31 13.68
C GLU A 198 25.32 7.04 12.95
N LYS A 199 24.92 6.85 11.69
CA LYS A 199 25.41 5.74 10.88
C LYS A 199 25.90 6.24 9.53
N ASP A 200 27.21 6.06 9.38
CA ASP A 200 27.99 6.05 8.14
C ASP A 200 27.72 7.21 7.15
N ILE A 201 28.31 8.37 7.46
CA ILE A 201 28.46 9.45 6.49
C ILE A 201 29.49 9.01 5.43
N ILE A 202 29.00 8.65 4.25
CA ILE A 202 29.90 8.41 3.11
C ILE A 202 30.19 9.75 2.44
N ARG A 203 31.44 10.21 2.50
CA ARG A 203 31.90 11.38 1.79
C ARG A 203 32.17 11.04 0.34
N LEU A 204 31.31 11.48 -0.56
CA LEU A 204 31.55 11.37 -1.99
C LEU A 204 32.34 12.59 -2.49
N ARG A 205 33.49 12.34 -3.10
CA ARG A 205 34.29 13.37 -3.76
C ARG A 205 33.65 13.73 -5.09
N LYS A 206 33.30 14.99 -5.25
CA LYS A 206 32.89 15.55 -6.55
C LYS A 206 34.11 16.22 -7.17
N GLU A 207 34.55 15.76 -8.33
CA GLU A 207 35.57 16.44 -9.12
C GLU A 207 34.92 17.56 -9.94
N GLU A 208 35.29 18.79 -9.65
CA GLU A 208 34.99 19.93 -10.52
C GLU A 208 36.23 20.40 -11.19
N SER A 209 36.08 20.89 -12.45
CA SER A 209 37.16 21.29 -13.38
C SER A 209 38.06 22.44 -12.89
N ALA A 210 37.78 23.01 -11.69
CA ALA A 210 38.53 24.16 -11.15
C ALA A 210 39.33 23.86 -9.87
N GLY A 211 39.61 22.59 -9.57
CA GLY A 211 40.54 22.21 -8.48
C GLY A 211 39.99 22.41 -7.05
N ARG A 212 38.78 22.90 -6.85
CA ARG A 212 38.14 22.95 -5.53
C ARG A 212 37.51 21.59 -5.20
N LYS A 213 37.95 21.00 -4.08
CA LYS A 213 37.39 19.76 -3.58
C LYS A 213 36.12 20.06 -2.78
N TYR A 214 34.96 19.76 -3.37
CA TYR A 214 33.71 19.73 -2.64
C TYR A 214 33.41 18.29 -2.20
N TYR A 215 33.09 18.12 -0.93
CA TYR A 215 32.62 16.85 -0.39
C TYR A 215 31.11 16.96 -0.18
N ARG A 216 30.37 16.01 -0.69
CA ARG A 216 28.96 15.82 -0.36
C ARG A 216 28.89 14.65 0.62
N ASP A 217 28.47 14.95 1.84
CA ASP A 217 28.17 13.93 2.83
C ASP A 217 26.86 13.25 2.41
N VAL A 218 26.92 11.98 2.06
CA VAL A 218 25.76 11.15 1.75
C VAL A 218 25.61 10.16 2.88
N MET A 219 24.55 10.31 3.65
CA MET A 219 24.18 9.31 4.65
C MET A 219 23.57 8.11 3.91
N SER A 220 24.30 7.01 3.85
CA SER A 220 23.77 5.72 3.44
C SER A 220 23.37 4.95 4.69
N VAL A 221 22.21 5.28 5.25
CA VAL A 221 21.62 4.43 6.29
C VAL A 221 20.97 3.26 5.57
N SER A 222 21.45 2.06 5.83
CA SER A 222 20.78 0.84 5.37
C SER A 222 19.48 0.68 6.17
N VAL A 223 18.38 1.09 5.57
CA VAL A 223 17.04 0.93 6.14
C VAL A 223 16.68 -0.54 6.15
N VAL A 224 16.20 -1.03 7.28
CA VAL A 224 15.81 -2.42 7.48
C VAL A 224 14.30 -2.54 7.75
N ALA A 225 13.78 -3.78 7.76
CA ALA A 225 12.37 -4.08 8.01
C ALA A 225 11.83 -3.41 9.28
N GLU A 226 12.63 -3.42 10.35
CA GLU A 226 12.28 -2.82 11.64
C GLU A 226 12.00 -1.31 11.54
N ASP A 227 12.70 -0.60 10.66
CA ASP A 227 12.55 0.84 10.49
C ASP A 227 11.24 1.22 9.78
N VAL A 228 10.63 0.28 9.06
CA VAL A 228 9.44 0.53 8.22
C VAL A 228 8.20 -0.25 8.66
N MET A 229 8.33 -1.30 9.47
CA MET A 229 7.21 -2.12 9.92
C MET A 229 6.24 -1.35 10.82
N THR A 230 5.00 -1.83 10.88
CA THR A 230 4.01 -1.41 11.90
C THR A 230 3.92 -2.48 12.98
N GLY A 231 3.94 -2.04 14.24
CA GLY A 231 3.64 -2.85 15.43
C GLY A 231 2.92 -2.01 16.49
N PRO A 232 2.15 -2.61 17.42
CA PRO A 232 1.81 -4.05 17.46
C PRO A 232 0.89 -4.48 16.33
N VAL A 233 0.99 -5.74 15.91
CA VAL A 233 0.16 -6.34 14.86
C VAL A 233 -1.17 -6.80 15.44
N VAL A 234 -2.25 -6.60 14.70
CA VAL A 234 -3.56 -7.15 15.05
C VAL A 234 -3.60 -8.61 14.62
N THR A 235 -3.85 -9.50 15.55
CA THR A 235 -3.87 -10.95 15.37
C THR A 235 -5.24 -11.53 15.59
N ILE A 236 -5.46 -12.74 15.07
CA ILE A 236 -6.70 -13.51 15.22
C ILE A 236 -6.35 -15.01 15.24
N SER A 237 -7.22 -15.85 15.85
CA SER A 237 -7.05 -17.30 15.86
C SER A 237 -7.57 -17.92 14.55
N PRO A 238 -6.99 -19.05 14.09
CA PRO A 238 -7.50 -19.80 12.93
C PRO A 238 -8.93 -20.33 13.12
N GLU A 239 -9.36 -20.57 14.38
CA GLU A 239 -10.68 -21.08 14.74
C GLU A 239 -11.75 -19.97 14.84
N ASP A 240 -11.35 -18.70 14.82
CA ASP A 240 -12.29 -17.58 14.87
C ASP A 240 -13.11 -17.51 13.57
N ARG A 241 -14.30 -16.93 13.65
CA ARG A 241 -15.19 -16.79 12.49
C ARG A 241 -14.77 -15.62 11.59
N ILE A 242 -15.01 -15.75 10.30
CA ILE A 242 -14.77 -14.67 9.33
C ILE A 242 -15.52 -13.39 9.68
N CYS A 243 -16.74 -13.47 10.25
CA CYS A 243 -17.47 -12.28 10.69
C CYS A 243 -16.73 -11.51 11.80
N GLU A 244 -16.04 -12.22 12.71
CA GLU A 244 -15.23 -11.60 13.77
C GLU A 244 -13.99 -10.94 13.18
N ALA A 245 -13.33 -11.61 12.24
CA ALA A 245 -12.20 -11.03 11.49
C ALA A 245 -12.60 -9.73 10.77
N VAL A 246 -13.78 -9.70 10.14
CA VAL A 246 -14.31 -8.52 9.46
C VAL A 246 -14.57 -7.37 10.45
N LEU A 247 -15.18 -7.66 11.60
CA LEU A 247 -15.43 -6.67 12.64
C LEU A 247 -14.11 -6.11 13.18
N LEU A 248 -13.14 -6.97 13.46
CA LEU A 248 -11.80 -6.59 13.93
C LEU A 248 -11.06 -5.72 12.91
N MET A 249 -11.07 -6.09 11.62
CA MET A 249 -10.48 -5.29 10.56
C MET A 249 -11.11 -3.90 10.46
N ARG A 250 -12.44 -3.80 10.66
CA ARG A 250 -13.17 -2.51 10.66
C ARG A 250 -12.81 -1.66 11.86
N GLU A 251 -12.84 -2.25 13.06
CA GLU A 251 -12.54 -1.56 14.32
C GLU A 251 -11.12 -1.01 14.35
N LYS A 252 -10.16 -1.85 13.98
CA LYS A 252 -8.73 -1.48 13.99
C LYS A 252 -8.27 -0.74 12.73
N HIS A 253 -9.16 -0.55 11.74
CA HIS A 253 -8.84 0.10 10.46
C HIS A 253 -7.68 -0.55 9.70
N VAL A 254 -7.58 -1.88 9.77
CA VAL A 254 -6.56 -2.69 9.07
C VAL A 254 -7.16 -3.44 7.88
N SER A 255 -6.32 -3.82 6.93
CA SER A 255 -6.72 -4.57 5.73
C SER A 255 -6.25 -6.03 5.75
N SER A 256 -5.61 -6.45 6.83
CA SER A 256 -5.16 -7.83 7.05
C SER A 256 -4.99 -8.10 8.53
N LEU A 257 -5.10 -9.36 8.91
CA LEU A 257 -4.85 -9.87 10.25
C LEU A 257 -3.81 -10.98 10.14
N VAL A 258 -2.85 -11.00 11.05
CA VAL A 258 -1.92 -12.13 11.18
C VAL A 258 -2.56 -13.20 12.04
N ILE A 259 -2.55 -14.43 11.55
CA ILE A 259 -3.17 -15.57 12.23
C ILE A 259 -2.11 -16.24 13.09
N VAL A 260 -2.41 -16.34 14.38
CA VAL A 260 -1.50 -16.92 15.37
C VAL A 260 -2.22 -18.00 16.20
N GLU A 261 -1.47 -19.04 16.55
CA GLU A 261 -1.87 -20.06 17.51
C GLU A 261 -0.79 -20.14 18.59
N GLY A 262 -1.09 -19.61 19.78
CA GLY A 262 -0.06 -19.32 20.77
C GLY A 262 0.93 -18.29 20.26
N ASP A 263 2.22 -18.65 20.21
CA ASP A 263 3.31 -17.80 19.68
C ASP A 263 3.65 -18.10 18.21
N GLU A 264 2.99 -19.08 17.61
CA GLU A 264 3.25 -19.54 16.24
C GLU A 264 2.42 -18.79 15.22
N ILE A 265 3.06 -18.27 14.18
CA ILE A 265 2.38 -17.65 13.04
C ILE A 265 1.89 -18.74 12.11
N LYS A 266 0.57 -18.83 11.91
CA LYS A 266 -0.08 -19.81 11.03
C LYS A 266 -0.33 -19.27 9.63
N GLY A 267 -0.53 -17.96 9.49
CA GLY A 267 -0.85 -17.37 8.19
C GLY A 267 -1.23 -15.90 8.28
N ILE A 268 -1.83 -15.42 7.22
CA ILE A 268 -2.38 -14.08 7.08
C ILE A 268 -3.76 -14.17 6.42
N LEU A 269 -4.72 -13.39 6.92
CA LEU A 269 -6.02 -13.18 6.29
C LEU A 269 -6.07 -11.75 5.75
N LYS A 270 -6.31 -11.63 4.46
CA LYS A 270 -6.42 -10.34 3.77
C LYS A 270 -7.88 -10.03 3.46
N ARG A 271 -8.21 -8.75 3.39
CA ARG A 271 -9.54 -8.31 2.94
C ARG A 271 -9.90 -8.89 1.57
N ASP A 272 -8.91 -9.08 0.72
CA ASP A 272 -9.07 -9.58 -0.64
C ASP A 272 -9.56 -11.02 -0.66
N ASP A 273 -9.14 -11.85 0.29
CA ASP A 273 -9.57 -13.24 0.39
C ASP A 273 -11.06 -13.32 0.75
N ILE A 274 -11.50 -12.43 1.64
CA ILE A 274 -12.91 -12.31 1.99
C ILE A 274 -13.75 -11.81 0.82
N ILE A 275 -13.23 -10.85 0.03
CA ILE A 275 -13.93 -10.34 -1.16
C ILE A 275 -14.02 -11.41 -2.26
N LYS A 276 -12.97 -12.20 -2.47
CA LYS A 276 -13.00 -13.34 -3.40
C LYS A 276 -14.13 -14.31 -3.05
N GLU A 277 -14.30 -14.59 -1.75
CA GLU A 277 -15.36 -15.49 -1.30
C GLU A 277 -16.76 -14.89 -1.49
N VAL A 278 -16.95 -13.62 -1.19
CA VAL A 278 -18.23 -12.92 -1.42
C VAL A 278 -18.56 -12.80 -2.92
N ALA A 279 -17.58 -12.79 -3.80
CA ALA A 279 -17.77 -12.71 -5.25
C ALA A 279 -18.20 -14.05 -5.89
N LYS A 280 -18.04 -15.19 -5.19
CA LYS A 280 -18.55 -16.52 -5.63
C LYS A 280 -20.07 -16.60 -5.54
#